data_d3d1138cd01836b76f45f483026ae69f
#
_entry.id   d3d1138cd01836b76f45f483026ae69f
#
_cell.length_a   1.000
_cell.length_b   1.000
_cell.length_c   1.000
_cell.angle_alpha   90.00
_cell.angle_beta   90.00
_cell.angle_gamma   90.00
#
_symmetry.space_group_name_H-M   'P 1'
#
loop_
_entity.id
_entity.type
_entity.pdbx_description
1 polymer ?
#
loop_
_entity_poly.entity_id
_entity_poly.type
_entity_poly.pdbx_seq_one_letter_code
_entity_poly.pdbx_strand_id
1 'polypeptide(L)'
;MKKVLALGIAAVISVPAVADHNTIDGMDFGPLAKLVGTWKSVEAGGIDVSPGQEGTDVGAGGPAVTPFYEVMTFEVAADATNASDQYLVALYYKQEVFRKADDSKFHDQRGYFIYDQKNQIVYNSYCVPRTTCVTAEGPAGDTMTLVASKRGIAESEYMTDNATTTDFTMNISISDDTLTYSQTTGLEIYDKTFAHTDSSTLIKVK
;
A
#
# COMPACT_ATOMS: atom_id res chain seq x y z
N MET A 1 -37.80 -61.81 29.85
CA MET A 1 -37.74 -60.71 28.89
C MET A 1 -36.42 -59.97 29.11
N LYS A 2 -35.39 -60.17 28.24
CA LYS A 2 -34.07 -59.53 28.32
C LYS A 2 -34.11 -58.27 27.45
N LYS A 3 -33.91 -57.06 28.05
CA LYS A 3 -33.78 -55.79 27.34
C LYS A 3 -32.33 -55.67 26.85
N VAL A 4 -32.13 -55.60 25.55
CA VAL A 4 -30.85 -55.30 24.92
C VAL A 4 -30.76 -53.76 24.78
N LEU A 5 -29.76 -53.18 25.47
CA LEU A 5 -29.44 -51.76 25.37
C LEU A 5 -28.48 -51.60 24.21
N ALA A 6 -28.89 -50.91 23.12
CA ALA A 6 -28.02 -50.58 22.00
C ALA A 6 -27.27 -49.28 22.32
N LEU A 7 -25.95 -49.37 22.45
CA LEU A 7 -25.06 -48.21 22.64
C LEU A 7 -24.72 -47.65 21.28
N GLY A 8 -25.29 -46.51 20.92
CA GLY A 8 -24.93 -45.78 19.69
C GLY A 8 -23.63 -45.03 19.88
N ILE A 9 -22.60 -45.39 19.11
CA ILE A 9 -21.34 -44.65 19.04
C ILE A 9 -21.54 -43.51 18.02
N ALA A 10 -21.61 -42.26 18.49
CA ALA A 10 -21.57 -41.08 17.64
C ALA A 10 -20.12 -40.84 17.20
N ALA A 11 -19.81 -41.05 15.91
CA ALA A 11 -18.53 -40.67 15.35
C ALA A 11 -18.49 -39.15 15.21
N VAL A 12 -17.63 -38.48 15.98
CA VAL A 12 -17.31 -37.07 15.79
C VAL A 12 -16.37 -36.94 14.58
N ILE A 13 -16.90 -36.49 13.47
CA ILE A 13 -16.09 -36.15 12.28
C ILE A 13 -15.43 -34.79 12.57
N SER A 14 -14.16 -34.79 12.89
CA SER A 14 -13.35 -33.56 12.95
C SER A 14 -13.11 -33.09 11.52
N VAL A 15 -13.81 -32.05 11.10
CA VAL A 15 -13.49 -31.33 9.86
C VAL A 15 -12.15 -30.60 10.12
N PRO A 16 -11.10 -30.83 9.30
CA PRO A 16 -9.89 -30.06 9.44
C PRO A 16 -10.22 -28.59 9.22
N ALA A 17 -9.82 -27.73 10.16
CA ALA A 17 -9.90 -26.29 9.98
C ALA A 17 -9.02 -25.95 8.76
N VAL A 18 -9.62 -25.40 7.72
CA VAL A 18 -8.88 -24.80 6.62
C VAL A 18 -8.09 -23.65 7.26
N ALA A 19 -6.76 -23.70 7.15
CA ALA A 19 -5.91 -22.62 7.61
C ALA A 19 -6.38 -21.33 6.90
N ASP A 20 -6.83 -20.36 7.66
CA ASP A 20 -7.18 -19.05 7.12
C ASP A 20 -5.88 -18.35 6.72
N HIS A 21 -5.61 -18.30 5.41
CA HIS A 21 -4.41 -17.71 4.84
C HIS A 21 -4.29 -16.20 5.10
N ASN A 22 -5.34 -15.58 5.61
CA ASN A 22 -5.39 -14.15 5.95
C ASN A 22 -4.99 -13.86 7.41
N THR A 23 -4.83 -14.89 8.24
CA THR A 23 -4.51 -14.74 9.66
C THR A 23 -3.02 -14.92 9.91
N ILE A 24 -2.38 -13.92 10.54
CA ILE A 24 -0.98 -13.93 10.95
C ILE A 24 -0.93 -13.55 12.43
N ASP A 25 -0.27 -14.38 13.26
CA ASP A 25 -0.15 -14.18 14.71
C ASP A 25 -1.52 -13.99 15.41
N GLY A 26 -2.56 -14.61 14.88
CA GLY A 26 -3.93 -14.54 15.43
C GLY A 26 -4.72 -13.30 14.98
N MET A 27 -4.17 -12.43 14.16
CA MET A 27 -4.80 -11.24 13.59
C MET A 27 -5.21 -11.48 12.15
N ASP A 28 -6.46 -11.14 11.78
CA ASP A 28 -6.94 -11.21 10.40
C ASP A 28 -6.54 -9.96 9.63
N PHE A 29 -5.62 -10.11 8.69
CA PHE A 29 -5.12 -9.06 7.79
C PHE A 29 -5.92 -8.94 6.49
N GLY A 30 -6.92 -9.80 6.27
CA GLY A 30 -7.66 -9.82 5.01
C GLY A 30 -6.74 -9.91 3.79
N PRO A 31 -6.97 -9.12 2.72
CA PRO A 31 -6.14 -9.18 1.52
C PRO A 31 -4.69 -8.75 1.76
N LEU A 32 -4.42 -7.98 2.83
CA LEU A 32 -3.06 -7.49 3.14
C LEU A 32 -2.10 -8.61 3.59
N ALA A 33 -2.62 -9.76 4.07
CA ALA A 33 -1.76 -10.89 4.48
C ALA A 33 -0.80 -11.33 3.37
N LYS A 34 -1.20 -11.23 2.11
CA LYS A 34 -0.40 -11.57 0.92
C LYS A 34 0.83 -10.65 0.76
N LEU A 35 0.75 -9.41 1.26
CA LEU A 35 1.84 -8.43 1.14
C LEU A 35 3.05 -8.75 2.00
N VAL A 36 2.90 -9.43 3.14
CA VAL A 36 4.00 -9.66 4.10
C VAL A 36 5.22 -10.27 3.42
N GLY A 37 6.38 -9.60 3.59
CA GLY A 37 7.66 -9.98 3.01
C GLY A 37 8.32 -8.87 2.19
N THR A 38 9.28 -9.25 1.36
CA THR A 38 10.04 -8.34 0.50
C THR A 38 9.64 -8.52 -0.96
N TRP A 39 9.47 -7.42 -1.65
CA TRP A 39 9.09 -7.34 -3.05
C TRP A 39 10.10 -6.51 -3.82
N LYS A 40 10.46 -6.93 -5.02
CA LYS A 40 11.39 -6.23 -5.90
C LYS A 40 10.79 -6.06 -7.28
N SER A 41 11.08 -4.92 -7.91
CA SER A 41 10.68 -4.68 -9.30
C SER A 41 11.09 -5.84 -10.21
N VAL A 42 10.24 -6.15 -11.18
CA VAL A 42 10.64 -6.95 -12.34
C VAL A 42 11.75 -6.24 -13.13
N GLU A 43 12.42 -6.93 -14.05
CA GLU A 43 13.54 -6.36 -14.82
C GLU A 43 13.17 -5.06 -15.56
N ALA A 44 11.95 -4.98 -16.11
CA ALA A 44 11.45 -3.76 -16.75
C ALA A 44 11.42 -2.56 -15.78
N GLY A 45 11.23 -2.80 -14.47
CA GLY A 45 11.12 -1.76 -13.45
C GLY A 45 9.81 -0.99 -13.54
N GLY A 46 9.83 0.22 -13.01
CA GLY A 46 8.74 1.19 -13.04
C GLY A 46 9.09 2.45 -13.81
N ILE A 47 8.08 3.30 -13.97
CA ILE A 47 8.19 4.63 -14.60
C ILE A 47 7.59 5.66 -13.65
N ASP A 48 8.38 6.70 -13.36
CA ASP A 48 7.98 7.94 -12.70
C ASP A 48 7.83 9.06 -13.73
N VAL A 49 6.76 9.82 -13.66
CA VAL A 49 6.55 11.04 -14.47
C VAL A 49 6.27 12.17 -13.50
N SER A 50 7.32 12.85 -13.08
CA SER A 50 7.29 13.94 -12.10
C SER A 50 7.39 15.31 -12.76
N PRO A 51 7.04 16.42 -12.06
CA PRO A 51 7.26 17.77 -12.59
C PRO A 51 8.75 18.07 -12.65
N GLY A 52 9.21 18.47 -13.82
CA GLY A 52 10.58 18.94 -14.05
C GLY A 52 10.90 20.17 -13.21
N GLN A 53 12.17 20.30 -12.83
CA GLN A 53 12.67 21.46 -12.09
C GLN A 53 13.19 22.56 -13.01
N GLU A 54 13.34 23.76 -12.48
CA GLU A 54 14.02 24.84 -13.19
C GLU A 54 15.45 24.45 -13.57
N GLY A 55 15.87 24.81 -14.78
CA GLY A 55 17.21 24.50 -15.29
C GLY A 55 17.39 23.08 -15.83
N THR A 56 16.34 22.24 -15.83
CA THR A 56 16.34 20.92 -16.49
C THR A 56 15.88 21.04 -17.95
N ASP A 57 16.20 20.02 -18.77
CA ASP A 57 15.84 20.00 -20.20
C ASP A 57 14.34 20.12 -20.46
N VAL A 58 13.50 19.58 -19.56
CA VAL A 58 12.03 19.66 -19.65
C VAL A 58 11.47 20.92 -19.01
N GLY A 59 12.28 21.67 -18.26
CA GLY A 59 11.92 22.93 -17.61
C GLY A 59 10.92 22.75 -16.44
N ALA A 60 10.63 23.87 -15.74
CA ALA A 60 9.74 23.92 -14.60
C ALA A 60 8.32 23.42 -14.94
N GLY A 61 7.87 22.35 -14.29
CA GLY A 61 6.57 21.73 -14.49
C GLY A 61 6.41 20.99 -15.84
N GLY A 62 7.48 20.80 -16.60
CA GLY A 62 7.48 19.88 -17.75
C GLY A 62 7.52 18.41 -17.26
N PRO A 63 7.06 17.43 -18.07
CA PRO A 63 7.05 16.03 -17.67
C PRO A 63 8.47 15.43 -17.69
N ALA A 64 9.05 15.21 -16.52
CA ALA A 64 10.33 14.52 -16.34
C ALA A 64 10.07 13.02 -16.16
N VAL A 65 10.54 12.18 -17.09
CA VAL A 65 10.34 10.73 -17.09
C VAL A 65 11.58 10.05 -16.52
N THR A 66 11.40 9.30 -15.44
CA THR A 66 12.48 8.58 -14.74
C THR A 66 12.19 7.10 -14.68
N PRO A 67 12.86 6.23 -15.44
CA PRO A 67 12.82 4.78 -15.22
C PRO A 67 13.48 4.43 -13.90
N PHE A 68 12.81 3.55 -13.11
CA PHE A 68 13.30 3.18 -11.80
C PHE A 68 13.19 1.68 -11.53
N TYR A 69 13.86 1.24 -10.48
CA TYR A 69 13.58 -0.02 -9.78
C TYR A 69 13.38 0.26 -8.30
N GLU A 70 12.74 -0.66 -7.60
CA GLU A 70 12.40 -0.45 -6.20
C GLU A 70 12.40 -1.75 -5.39
N VAL A 71 12.47 -1.55 -4.08
CA VAL A 71 12.27 -2.58 -3.08
C VAL A 71 11.18 -2.11 -2.11
N MET A 72 10.14 -2.93 -1.95
CA MET A 72 9.14 -2.77 -0.90
C MET A 72 9.29 -3.87 0.14
N THR A 73 9.13 -3.52 1.42
CA THR A 73 9.12 -4.49 2.51
C THR A 73 7.89 -4.24 3.36
N PHE A 74 7.17 -5.32 3.69
CA PHE A 74 5.98 -5.27 4.54
C PHE A 74 6.18 -6.21 5.74
N GLU A 75 6.00 -5.67 6.94
CA GLU A 75 6.18 -6.38 8.21
C GLU A 75 4.94 -6.20 9.08
N VAL A 76 4.58 -7.23 9.84
CA VAL A 76 3.48 -7.14 10.79
C VAL A 76 3.78 -6.06 11.83
N ALA A 77 2.86 -5.12 11.99
CA ALA A 77 2.91 -4.09 13.02
C ALA A 77 1.91 -4.40 14.14
N ALA A 78 1.89 -3.56 15.18
CA ALA A 78 0.91 -3.67 16.25
C ALA A 78 -0.52 -3.38 15.73
N ASP A 79 -1.51 -4.01 16.36
CA ASP A 79 -2.91 -3.67 16.21
C ASP A 79 -3.27 -2.41 17.02
N ALA A 80 -4.43 -1.86 16.71
CA ALA A 80 -4.96 -0.68 17.41
C ALA A 80 -6.49 -0.72 17.50
N THR A 81 -7.04 -0.09 18.53
CA THR A 81 -8.50 0.11 18.65
C THR A 81 -8.80 1.60 18.81
N ASN A 82 -9.53 2.17 17.86
CA ASN A 82 -9.98 3.55 17.90
C ASN A 82 -11.36 3.64 18.56
N ALA A 83 -11.51 4.60 19.49
CA ALA A 83 -12.78 4.93 20.14
C ALA A 83 -13.54 3.70 20.71
N SER A 84 -12.82 2.67 21.14
CA SER A 84 -13.32 1.40 21.69
C SER A 84 -14.20 0.56 20.74
N ASP A 85 -14.21 0.86 19.45
CA ASP A 85 -15.09 0.22 18.46
C ASP A 85 -14.41 -0.21 17.15
N GLN A 86 -13.49 0.59 16.63
CA GLN A 86 -12.79 0.30 15.38
C GLN A 86 -11.49 -0.46 15.68
N TYR A 87 -11.48 -1.78 15.48
CA TYR A 87 -10.27 -2.60 15.59
C TYR A 87 -9.56 -2.66 14.25
N LEU A 88 -8.27 -2.36 14.27
CA LEU A 88 -7.40 -2.25 13.10
C LEU A 88 -6.17 -3.14 13.26
N VAL A 89 -5.76 -3.79 12.18
CA VAL A 89 -4.46 -4.46 12.06
C VAL A 89 -3.62 -3.74 11.00
N ALA A 90 -2.31 -3.71 11.18
CA ALA A 90 -1.45 -2.94 10.32
C ALA A 90 -0.20 -3.71 9.88
N LEU A 91 0.20 -3.49 8.64
CA LEU A 91 1.53 -3.80 8.13
C LEU A 91 2.33 -2.50 8.08
N TYR A 92 3.48 -2.43 8.77
CA TYR A 92 4.48 -1.42 8.49
C TYR A 92 5.07 -1.67 7.11
N TYR A 93 5.20 -0.63 6.29
CA TYR A 93 5.85 -0.78 5.01
C TYR A 93 6.90 0.30 4.74
N LYS A 94 7.83 -0.10 3.90
CA LYS A 94 8.91 0.72 3.42
C LYS A 94 9.05 0.51 1.92
N GLN A 95 9.14 1.62 1.18
CA GLN A 95 9.43 1.63 -0.25
C GLN A 95 10.68 2.45 -0.50
N GLU A 96 11.64 1.87 -1.18
CA GLU A 96 12.91 2.51 -1.56
C GLU A 96 13.05 2.44 -3.07
N VAL A 97 13.16 3.59 -3.73
CA VAL A 97 13.13 3.73 -5.18
C VAL A 97 14.44 4.30 -5.69
N PHE A 98 14.99 3.66 -6.72
CA PHE A 98 16.31 3.94 -7.27
C PHE A 98 16.23 4.21 -8.77
N ARG A 99 16.95 5.21 -9.27
CA ARG A 99 17.05 5.47 -10.70
C ARG A 99 17.81 4.34 -11.40
N LYS A 100 17.31 3.88 -12.54
CA LYS A 100 18.03 2.90 -13.35
C LYS A 100 19.30 3.45 -14.01
N ALA A 101 19.41 4.77 -14.13
CA ALA A 101 20.52 5.41 -14.83
C ALA A 101 21.83 5.37 -14.02
N ASP A 102 21.75 5.45 -12.69
CA ASP A 102 22.92 5.65 -11.82
C ASP A 102 22.81 5.01 -10.44
N ASP A 103 21.77 4.19 -10.20
CA ASP A 103 21.46 3.52 -8.94
C ASP A 103 21.24 4.49 -7.75
N SER A 104 21.06 5.78 -7.98
CA SER A 104 20.80 6.75 -6.93
C SER A 104 19.39 6.59 -6.36
N LYS A 105 19.27 6.55 -5.03
CA LYS A 105 17.97 6.60 -4.36
C LYS A 105 17.38 8.00 -4.53
N PHE A 106 16.17 8.11 -5.08
CA PHE A 106 15.51 9.40 -5.27
C PHE A 106 14.13 9.49 -4.63
N HIS A 107 13.54 8.36 -4.19
CA HIS A 107 12.31 8.35 -3.43
C HIS A 107 12.40 7.37 -2.27
N ASP A 108 11.80 7.74 -1.15
CA ASP A 108 11.75 6.97 0.09
C ASP A 108 10.37 7.20 0.74
N GLN A 109 9.65 6.12 1.03
CA GLN A 109 8.31 6.18 1.58
C GLN A 109 8.20 5.22 2.76
N ARG A 110 7.61 5.69 3.86
CA ARG A 110 7.46 4.93 5.10
C ARG A 110 6.06 5.11 5.64
N GLY A 111 5.44 4.01 6.06
CA GLY A 111 4.11 4.09 6.62
C GLY A 111 3.47 2.75 6.91
N TYR A 112 2.16 2.72 6.80
CA TYR A 112 1.35 1.56 7.12
C TYR A 112 0.31 1.28 6.04
N PHE A 113 0.12 -0.01 5.73
CA PHE A 113 -1.14 -0.51 5.19
C PHE A 113 -1.96 -1.07 6.34
N ILE A 114 -3.19 -0.60 6.49
CA ILE A 114 -4.03 -0.86 7.65
C ILE A 114 -5.33 -1.48 7.17
N TYR A 115 -5.80 -2.54 7.83
CA TYR A 115 -7.05 -3.19 7.50
C TYR A 115 -8.07 -3.05 8.64
N ASP A 116 -9.25 -2.57 8.29
CA ASP A 116 -10.46 -2.53 9.11
C ASP A 116 -11.39 -3.67 8.67
N GLN A 117 -11.31 -4.78 9.39
CA GLN A 117 -12.11 -5.97 9.10
C GLN A 117 -13.61 -5.70 9.18
N LYS A 118 -14.06 -4.92 10.18
CA LYS A 118 -15.48 -4.63 10.42
C LYS A 118 -16.07 -3.86 9.26
N ASN A 119 -15.36 -2.87 8.75
CA ASN A 119 -15.83 -1.98 7.69
C ASN A 119 -15.36 -2.40 6.28
N GLN A 120 -14.50 -3.44 6.18
CA GLN A 120 -13.91 -3.91 4.92
C GLN A 120 -13.18 -2.79 4.15
N ILE A 121 -12.39 -2.01 4.88
CA ILE A 121 -11.63 -0.87 4.34
C ILE A 121 -10.13 -1.11 4.52
N VAL A 122 -9.37 -0.73 3.52
CA VAL A 122 -7.91 -0.61 3.61
C VAL A 122 -7.52 0.85 3.60
N TYR A 123 -6.62 1.22 4.49
CA TYR A 123 -5.95 2.52 4.51
C TYR A 123 -4.48 2.35 4.13
N ASN A 124 -3.97 3.25 3.29
CA ASN A 124 -2.54 3.44 3.07
C ASN A 124 -2.13 4.79 3.67
N SER A 125 -1.43 4.75 4.79
CA SER A 125 -1.00 5.96 5.51
C SER A 125 0.53 6.01 5.53
N TYR A 126 1.11 7.02 4.89
CA TYR A 126 2.55 7.14 4.71
C TYR A 126 3.05 8.57 4.68
N CYS A 127 4.35 8.74 4.89
CA CYS A 127 5.06 10.00 4.72
C CYS A 127 6.26 9.84 3.77
N VAL A 128 6.63 10.94 3.13
CA VAL A 128 7.82 11.06 2.28
C VAL A 128 8.73 12.17 2.80
N PRO A 129 10.07 12.14 2.52
CA PRO A 129 11.02 13.11 3.05
C PRO A 129 10.77 14.58 2.68
N ARG A 130 9.93 14.84 1.67
CA ARG A 130 9.56 16.21 1.27
C ARG A 130 8.50 16.86 2.17
N THR A 131 8.34 16.38 3.40
CA THR A 131 7.39 16.91 4.40
C THR A 131 5.91 16.78 4.00
N THR A 132 5.59 15.72 3.26
CA THR A 132 4.22 15.39 2.88
C THR A 132 3.83 14.01 3.42
N CYS A 133 2.66 13.92 4.04
CA CYS A 133 2.04 12.66 4.45
C CYS A 133 0.68 12.51 3.78
N VAL A 134 0.33 11.26 3.44
CA VAL A 134 -0.94 10.90 2.78
C VAL A 134 -1.60 9.79 3.58
N THR A 135 -2.92 9.88 3.76
CA THR A 135 -3.78 8.78 4.20
C THR A 135 -4.88 8.59 3.16
N ALA A 136 -4.71 7.57 2.33
CA ALA A 136 -5.68 7.15 1.31
C ALA A 136 -6.48 5.95 1.82
N GLU A 137 -7.74 5.84 1.43
CA GLU A 137 -8.65 4.79 1.86
C GLU A 137 -9.50 4.25 0.72
N GLY A 138 -9.90 2.99 0.82
CA GLY A 138 -10.78 2.36 -0.16
C GLY A 138 -11.25 0.96 0.26
N PRO A 139 -12.22 0.37 -0.44
CA PRO A 139 -12.70 -0.98 -0.17
C PRO A 139 -11.58 -2.02 -0.24
N ALA A 140 -11.58 -2.97 0.72
CA ALA A 140 -10.63 -4.06 0.76
C ALA A 140 -10.86 -5.08 -0.36
N GLY A 141 -9.80 -5.61 -0.94
CA GLY A 141 -9.83 -6.65 -1.96
C GLY A 141 -8.44 -6.95 -2.51
N ASP A 142 -8.31 -7.97 -3.35
CA ASP A 142 -7.05 -8.26 -4.05
C ASP A 142 -6.70 -7.19 -5.10
N THR A 143 -7.70 -6.44 -5.56
CA THR A 143 -7.54 -5.24 -6.37
C THR A 143 -8.29 -4.10 -5.68
N MET A 144 -7.60 -3.01 -5.42
CA MET A 144 -8.11 -1.88 -4.65
C MET A 144 -7.81 -0.56 -5.36
N THR A 145 -8.70 0.40 -5.16
CA THR A 145 -8.45 1.81 -5.46
C THR A 145 -8.51 2.58 -4.14
N LEU A 146 -7.39 3.15 -3.73
CA LEU A 146 -7.26 3.93 -2.51
C LEU A 146 -7.16 5.40 -2.88
N VAL A 147 -7.97 6.25 -2.24
CA VAL A 147 -8.09 7.66 -2.58
C VAL A 147 -7.89 8.53 -1.34
N ALA A 148 -7.08 9.57 -1.47
CA ALA A 148 -7.01 10.66 -0.50
C ALA A 148 -7.46 11.95 -1.17
N SER A 149 -8.42 12.61 -0.53
CA SER A 149 -8.73 14.01 -0.79
C SER A 149 -7.89 14.90 0.13
N LYS A 150 -8.07 16.22 0.05
CA LYS A 150 -7.36 17.18 0.92
C LYS A 150 -7.41 16.84 2.42
N ARG A 151 -8.48 16.18 2.90
CA ARG A 151 -8.58 15.70 4.30
C ARG A 151 -7.49 14.70 4.68
N GLY A 152 -7.06 13.86 3.73
CA GLY A 152 -6.05 12.82 3.93
C GLY A 152 -4.62 13.28 3.65
N ILE A 153 -4.36 14.59 3.45
CA ILE A 153 -3.06 15.13 3.07
C ILE A 153 -2.60 16.11 4.15
N ALA A 154 -1.36 15.92 4.63
CA ALA A 154 -0.70 16.81 5.55
C ALA A 154 0.65 17.24 4.97
N GLU A 155 0.90 18.55 4.95
CA GLU A 155 2.09 19.14 4.34
C GLU A 155 2.65 20.25 5.23
N SER A 156 3.95 20.57 5.03
CA SER A 156 4.53 21.78 5.59
C SER A 156 3.96 23.04 4.91
N GLU A 157 4.06 24.18 5.59
CA GLU A 157 3.68 25.48 5.03
C GLU A 157 4.38 25.74 3.68
N TYR A 158 5.69 25.44 3.60
CA TYR A 158 6.43 25.59 2.35
C TYR A 158 5.86 24.76 1.19
N MET A 159 5.49 23.49 1.45
CA MET A 159 4.89 22.63 0.43
C MET A 159 3.53 23.15 0.00
N THR A 160 2.69 23.56 0.95
CA THR A 160 1.38 24.13 0.67
C THR A 160 1.48 25.39 -0.23
N ASP A 161 2.49 26.22 -0.03
CA ASP A 161 2.65 27.47 -0.78
C ASP A 161 3.33 27.31 -2.14
N ASN A 162 4.15 26.25 -2.33
CA ASN A 162 5.04 26.15 -3.50
C ASN A 162 4.80 24.90 -4.35
N ALA A 163 4.27 23.82 -3.80
CA ALA A 163 4.08 22.54 -4.50
C ALA A 163 3.00 21.69 -3.82
N THR A 164 1.80 22.28 -3.61
CA THR A 164 0.76 21.64 -2.81
C THR A 164 0.19 20.38 -3.46
N THR A 165 -0.03 19.35 -2.65
CA THR A 165 -0.72 18.14 -3.04
C THR A 165 -2.23 18.35 -2.93
N THR A 166 -2.97 18.15 -4.01
CA THR A 166 -4.42 18.35 -4.07
C THR A 166 -5.21 17.09 -3.78
N ASP A 167 -4.73 15.97 -4.30
CA ASP A 167 -5.34 14.66 -4.18
C ASP A 167 -4.32 13.54 -4.43
N PHE A 168 -4.71 12.32 -4.10
CA PHE A 168 -3.93 11.12 -4.38
C PHE A 168 -4.85 9.96 -4.71
N THR A 169 -4.47 9.16 -5.69
CA THR A 169 -5.14 7.91 -6.04
C THR A 169 -4.10 6.83 -6.28
N MET A 170 -4.29 5.67 -5.67
CA MET A 170 -3.48 4.47 -5.90
C MET A 170 -4.39 3.31 -6.32
N ASN A 171 -4.11 2.72 -7.48
CA ASN A 171 -4.66 1.44 -7.88
C ASN A 171 -3.62 0.38 -7.58
N ILE A 172 -3.98 -0.64 -6.82
CA ILE A 172 -3.08 -1.73 -6.42
C ILE A 172 -3.75 -3.07 -6.66
N SER A 173 -3.00 -4.03 -7.20
CA SER A 173 -3.44 -5.42 -7.38
C SER A 173 -2.41 -6.37 -6.78
N ILE A 174 -2.88 -7.28 -5.93
CA ILE A 174 -2.07 -8.23 -5.18
C ILE A 174 -2.47 -9.63 -5.62
N SER A 175 -1.52 -10.37 -6.16
CA SER A 175 -1.63 -11.82 -6.33
C SER A 175 -0.57 -12.50 -5.45
N ASP A 176 -0.48 -13.85 -5.50
CA ASP A 176 0.38 -14.60 -4.58
C ASP A 176 1.86 -14.16 -4.65
N ASP A 177 2.39 -13.98 -5.86
CA ASP A 177 3.80 -13.65 -6.09
C ASP A 177 3.98 -12.34 -6.91
N THR A 178 2.90 -11.62 -7.22
CA THR A 178 2.96 -10.40 -8.04
C THR A 178 2.17 -9.27 -7.40
N LEU A 179 2.80 -8.12 -7.29
CA LEU A 179 2.23 -6.85 -6.84
C LEU A 179 2.34 -5.84 -7.98
N THR A 180 1.23 -5.28 -8.43
CA THR A 180 1.23 -4.17 -9.40
C THR A 180 0.55 -2.96 -8.79
N TYR A 181 1.08 -1.78 -9.07
CA TYR A 181 0.42 -0.55 -8.72
C TYR A 181 0.58 0.52 -9.80
N SER A 182 -0.37 1.44 -9.79
CA SER A 182 -0.24 2.76 -10.41
C SER A 182 -0.78 3.79 -9.44
N GLN A 183 -0.08 4.91 -9.30
CA GLN A 183 -0.53 6.00 -8.45
C GLN A 183 -0.47 7.33 -9.20
N THR A 184 -1.33 8.24 -8.79
CA THR A 184 -1.38 9.62 -9.29
C THR A 184 -1.45 10.54 -8.10
N THR A 185 -0.54 11.50 -8.02
CA THR A 185 -0.54 12.59 -7.05
C THR A 185 -0.85 13.89 -7.80
N GLY A 186 -2.00 14.49 -7.52
CA GLY A 186 -2.35 15.81 -8.04
C GLY A 186 -1.50 16.89 -7.35
N LEU A 187 -0.86 17.75 -8.11
CA LEU A 187 0.00 18.82 -7.61
C LEU A 187 -0.41 20.17 -8.23
N GLU A 188 -0.34 21.23 -7.42
CA GLU A 188 -0.24 22.60 -7.91
C GLU A 188 1.19 23.09 -7.67
N ILE A 189 1.96 23.25 -8.75
CA ILE A 189 3.38 23.59 -8.73
C ILE A 189 3.74 24.44 -9.94
N TYR A 190 4.59 25.45 -9.78
CA TYR A 190 4.99 26.39 -10.85
C TYR A 190 3.78 27.05 -11.54
N ASP A 191 2.76 27.46 -10.78
CA ASP A 191 1.51 28.04 -11.28
C ASP A 191 0.74 27.13 -12.27
N LYS A 192 0.92 25.79 -12.15
CA LYS A 192 0.30 24.78 -12.99
C LYS A 192 -0.23 23.61 -12.19
N THR A 193 -1.32 23.02 -12.65
CA THR A 193 -1.74 21.70 -12.20
C THR A 193 -0.90 20.62 -12.89
N PHE A 194 -0.37 19.67 -12.12
CA PHE A 194 0.42 18.55 -12.64
C PHE A 194 -0.06 17.24 -12.04
N ALA A 195 -0.26 16.23 -12.86
CA ALA A 195 -0.53 14.86 -12.42
C ALA A 195 0.80 14.08 -12.38
N HIS A 196 1.39 13.99 -11.20
CA HIS A 196 2.57 13.15 -10.97
C HIS A 196 2.14 11.68 -10.92
N THR A 197 2.68 10.86 -11.79
CA THR A 197 2.28 9.46 -11.92
C THR A 197 3.47 8.52 -11.76
N ASP A 198 3.23 7.42 -11.02
CA ASP A 198 4.17 6.32 -10.85
C ASP A 198 3.46 5.00 -11.12
N SER A 199 4.17 4.04 -11.71
CA SER A 199 3.66 2.69 -11.87
C SER A 199 4.79 1.67 -11.88
N SER A 200 4.54 0.51 -11.29
CA SER A 200 5.50 -0.58 -11.25
C SER A 200 4.84 -1.94 -11.08
N THR A 201 5.60 -2.97 -11.43
CA THR A 201 5.29 -4.37 -11.13
C THR A 201 6.43 -4.97 -10.34
N LEU A 202 6.09 -5.62 -9.23
CA LEU A 202 7.04 -6.26 -8.33
C LEU A 202 6.72 -7.76 -8.20
N ILE A 203 7.75 -8.52 -7.91
CA ILE A 203 7.65 -9.94 -7.57
C ILE A 203 8.13 -10.16 -6.14
N LYS A 204 7.51 -11.13 -5.46
CA LYS A 204 7.86 -11.50 -4.09
C LYS A 204 9.21 -12.21 -4.07
N VAL A 205 10.10 -11.78 -3.19
CA VAL A 205 11.39 -12.43 -2.96
C VAL A 205 11.16 -13.66 -2.10
N LYS A 206 11.58 -14.83 -2.60
CA LYS A 206 11.48 -16.14 -1.89
C LYS A 206 12.68 -16.37 -1.01
#